data_4fbb7cb7527ad0c041363d47e29de2f5
#
_entry.id   4fbb7cb7527ad0c041363d47e29de2f5
#
_cell.length_a   1.000
_cell.length_b   1.000
_cell.length_c   1.000
_cell.angle_alpha   90.00
_cell.angle_beta   90.00
_cell.angle_gamma   90.00
#
_symmetry.space_group_name_H-M   'P 1'
#
loop_
_entity.id
_entity.type
_entity.pdbx_description
1 polymer ?
#
loop_
_entity_poly.entity_id
_entity_poly.type
_entity_poly.pdbx_seq_one_letter_code
_entity_poly.pdbx_strand_id
1 'polypeptide(L)'
;MAKLGSEQRRYLVEHLSVLLVVAGLCVLLSISGGLSFFNRYVYDSLMQWLPMEPSGDVLIVGIDEYSLREVGRWPWDRRIPAQVIHQLEEQGARAVLMDLILSEPDRSRPESDQALAEAIRAAGHVYLPVHVEQLRSGGQLIEVLPHAEFARAAKGLGHVDLELDGDGVARSVFMRSGIGQPWWPHITQALLEGEGLISTDLYPAGDEGAFAGLANVRKYPRYIPFAGGAGTYPQVSAVDLLEGRVPDQLVKDQFVFIGATAAGLGDMLPTPMAGQGELMAGVEINANIFDALRRHQLIERLDTVPTLLISLLLALLAPFLLPLVLPRWSIPLVLGSLALTVAVCYGLLALFDLWFPPAAALVSAIVAYPLWTWRRLEYSMAYMRNALARLAEYSDLNRRLTEPAPMSRMLRMLDQVLPVRAWRLQTQGGAPVSGGESLAPVDWRGQLARRYPFRHEGKRYELWVAWRQGLDADTYDYWIRAMLARTEARRPSGGPRYEVIEKHIERLRSEEQRQQALTRFFQVGLAQMSEGVLICDACGGVVFINPQAAYLLSLEGVGQDTLGLADIGRELEFHGDRDWMELLQEVLADGRVQKECRNRRSVSPSERGPESRLQLPARRCCPKRRMRF
;
A
#
# COMPACT_ATOMS: atom_id res chain seq x y z
N MET A 1 -4.88 -39.11 -3.96
CA MET A 1 -4.99 -37.74 -4.50
C MET A 1 -5.76 -37.80 -5.80
N ALA A 2 -7.04 -37.39 -5.79
CA ALA A 2 -7.94 -37.46 -6.93
C ALA A 2 -7.40 -36.58 -8.09
N LYS A 3 -7.61 -37.05 -9.33
CA LYS A 3 -7.25 -36.33 -10.57
C LYS A 3 -8.01 -35.00 -10.63
N LEU A 4 -7.41 -33.95 -10.10
CA LEU A 4 -7.85 -32.58 -10.34
C LEU A 4 -7.75 -32.31 -11.85
N GLY A 5 -8.82 -31.81 -12.48
CA GLY A 5 -8.82 -31.45 -13.89
C GLY A 5 -7.71 -30.41 -14.17
N SER A 6 -7.20 -30.39 -15.39
CA SER A 6 -6.10 -29.51 -15.79
C SER A 6 -6.36 -28.03 -15.46
N GLU A 7 -7.59 -27.58 -15.49
CA GLU A 7 -8.02 -26.21 -15.16
C GLU A 7 -7.98 -25.92 -13.65
N GLN A 8 -8.41 -26.88 -12.82
CA GLN A 8 -8.33 -26.74 -11.36
C GLN A 8 -6.87 -26.70 -10.88
N ARG A 9 -6.01 -27.51 -11.50
CA ARG A 9 -4.56 -27.50 -11.21
C ARG A 9 -3.91 -26.17 -11.57
N ARG A 10 -4.27 -25.59 -12.70
CA ARG A 10 -3.77 -24.27 -13.13
C ARG A 10 -4.21 -23.17 -12.19
N TYR A 11 -5.49 -23.14 -11.79
CA TYR A 11 -6.03 -22.20 -10.82
C TYR A 11 -5.30 -22.28 -9.46
N LEU A 12 -5.05 -23.51 -8.97
CA LEU A 12 -4.30 -23.71 -7.72
C LEU A 12 -2.86 -23.22 -7.83
N VAL A 13 -2.18 -23.47 -8.94
CA VAL A 13 -0.80 -22.99 -9.18
C VAL A 13 -0.76 -21.47 -9.22
N GLU A 14 -1.71 -20.84 -9.88
CA GLU A 14 -1.79 -19.38 -9.96
C GLU A 14 -2.09 -18.75 -8.59
N HIS A 15 -3.00 -19.34 -7.81
CA HIS A 15 -3.27 -18.89 -6.44
C HIS A 15 -2.04 -19.03 -5.53
N LEU A 16 -1.36 -20.19 -5.60
CA LEU A 16 -0.13 -20.44 -4.85
C LEU A 16 0.96 -19.43 -5.22
N SER A 17 1.06 -19.04 -6.50
CA SER A 17 2.04 -18.03 -6.93
C SER A 17 1.81 -16.67 -6.29
N VAL A 18 0.54 -16.22 -6.14
CA VAL A 18 0.21 -14.98 -5.44
C VAL A 18 0.58 -15.07 -3.96
N LEU A 19 0.25 -16.19 -3.30
CA LEU A 19 0.63 -16.41 -1.90
C LEU A 19 2.14 -16.37 -1.71
N LEU A 20 2.91 -17.01 -2.60
CA LEU A 20 4.38 -17.02 -2.54
C LEU A 20 4.98 -15.63 -2.76
N VAL A 21 4.45 -14.85 -3.71
CA VAL A 21 4.91 -13.47 -3.96
C VAL A 21 4.61 -12.58 -2.75
N VAL A 22 3.41 -12.66 -2.18
CA VAL A 22 3.03 -11.88 -0.99
C VAL A 22 3.86 -12.30 0.22
N ALA A 23 4.09 -13.60 0.43
CA ALA A 23 4.95 -14.11 1.48
C ALA A 23 6.40 -13.61 1.32
N GLY A 24 6.97 -13.73 0.11
CA GLY A 24 8.31 -13.25 -0.20
C GLY A 24 8.46 -11.75 0.03
N LEU A 25 7.46 -10.96 -0.38
CA LEU A 25 7.41 -9.52 -0.13
C LEU A 25 7.36 -9.23 1.37
N CYS A 26 6.51 -9.91 2.13
CA CYS A 26 6.39 -9.73 3.58
C CYS A 26 7.72 -10.04 4.29
N VAL A 27 8.38 -11.15 3.94
CA VAL A 27 9.70 -11.52 4.47
C VAL A 27 10.74 -10.46 4.13
N LEU A 28 10.83 -10.05 2.87
CA LEU A 28 11.76 -9.03 2.41
C LEU A 28 11.57 -7.71 3.17
N LEU A 29 10.34 -7.24 3.30
CA LEU A 29 10.01 -6.00 4.01
C LEU A 29 10.26 -6.09 5.51
N SER A 30 10.04 -7.26 6.12
CA SER A 30 10.32 -7.49 7.54
C SER A 30 11.83 -7.45 7.86
N ILE A 31 12.67 -7.97 6.96
CA ILE A 31 14.12 -8.08 7.18
C ILE A 31 14.85 -6.80 6.76
N SER A 32 14.39 -6.13 5.69
CA SER A 32 15.08 -4.97 5.11
C SER A 32 15.12 -3.73 6.01
N GLY A 33 14.25 -3.64 7.01
CA GLY A 33 14.09 -2.43 7.83
C GLY A 33 13.56 -1.20 7.08
N GLY A 34 13.27 -1.32 5.78
CA GLY A 34 12.85 -0.20 4.93
C GLY A 34 11.52 0.45 5.31
N LEU A 35 10.73 -0.23 6.17
CA LEU A 35 9.45 0.29 6.67
C LEU A 35 9.53 0.81 8.11
N SER A 36 10.72 1.03 8.65
CA SER A 36 10.92 1.54 10.02
C SER A 36 10.16 2.85 10.28
N PHE A 37 10.12 3.75 9.30
CA PHE A 37 9.36 5.00 9.39
C PHE A 37 7.86 4.74 9.63
N PHE A 38 7.24 3.83 8.86
CA PHE A 38 5.82 3.48 9.04
C PHE A 38 5.57 2.78 10.38
N ASN A 39 6.48 1.91 10.81
CA ASN A 39 6.36 1.27 12.12
C ASN A 39 6.42 2.29 13.25
N ARG A 40 7.33 3.27 13.17
CA ARG A 40 7.42 4.37 14.15
C ARG A 40 6.14 5.20 14.16
N TYR A 41 5.63 5.57 12.98
CA TYR A 41 4.37 6.33 12.89
C TYR A 41 3.19 5.59 13.54
N VAL A 42 3.07 4.27 13.30
CA VAL A 42 2.03 3.45 13.93
C VAL A 42 2.26 3.38 15.45
N TYR A 43 3.51 3.19 15.90
CA TYR A 43 3.85 3.18 17.32
C TYR A 43 3.45 4.49 18.01
N ASP A 44 3.88 5.62 17.47
CA ASP A 44 3.57 6.94 18.03
C ASP A 44 2.06 7.20 18.10
N SER A 45 1.33 6.81 17.05
CA SER A 45 -0.14 6.94 17.03
C SER A 45 -0.81 6.07 18.10
N LEU A 46 -0.31 4.86 18.32
CA LEU A 46 -0.86 3.97 19.35
C LEU A 46 -0.50 4.45 20.76
N MET A 47 0.69 4.98 20.98
CA MET A 47 1.10 5.55 22.26
C MET A 47 0.23 6.73 22.68
N GLN A 48 -0.19 7.58 21.75
CA GLN A 48 -1.11 8.68 22.03
C GLN A 48 -2.50 8.20 22.48
N TRP A 49 -2.88 6.98 22.14
CA TRP A 49 -4.18 6.39 22.54
C TRP A 49 -4.08 5.52 23.81
N LEU A 50 -2.86 5.15 24.19
CA LEU A 50 -2.57 4.29 25.34
C LEU A 50 -1.57 4.97 26.30
N PRO A 51 -1.88 6.18 26.81
CA PRO A 51 -1.00 6.80 27.79
C PRO A 51 -0.97 5.96 29.08
N MET A 52 0.21 5.84 29.68
CA MET A 52 0.37 5.25 31.00
C MET A 52 -0.21 6.22 32.05
N GLU A 53 -0.83 5.73 33.10
CA GLU A 53 -1.21 6.60 34.22
C GLU A 53 0.01 6.87 35.11
N PRO A 54 0.37 8.14 35.42
CA PRO A 54 1.45 8.46 36.33
C PRO A 54 1.15 7.94 37.76
N SER A 55 2.18 7.51 38.48
CA SER A 55 2.02 6.92 39.83
C SER A 55 1.52 7.92 40.91
N GLY A 56 1.77 9.17 40.70
CA GLY A 56 1.43 10.23 41.66
C GLY A 56 2.42 10.37 42.85
N ASP A 57 3.45 9.52 42.90
CA ASP A 57 4.52 9.56 43.92
C ASP A 57 5.89 9.96 43.34
N VAL A 58 5.88 10.58 42.17
CA VAL A 58 7.06 11.15 41.51
C VAL A 58 6.93 12.68 41.51
N LEU A 59 8.00 13.35 41.92
CA LEU A 59 8.11 14.81 41.88
C LEU A 59 9.38 15.19 41.11
N ILE A 60 9.26 16.12 40.18
CA ILE A 60 10.42 16.66 39.44
C ILE A 60 10.84 17.99 40.10
N VAL A 61 12.11 18.12 40.47
CA VAL A 61 12.75 19.39 40.87
C VAL A 61 13.53 19.89 39.66
N GLY A 62 12.93 20.84 38.96
CA GLY A 62 13.49 21.33 37.69
C GLY A 62 14.49 22.46 37.89
N ILE A 63 15.65 22.34 37.22
CA ILE A 63 16.52 23.49 36.96
C ILE A 63 15.95 24.20 35.74
N ASP A 64 14.96 25.03 35.97
CA ASP A 64 14.18 25.74 34.96
C ASP A 64 14.72 27.15 34.69
N GLU A 65 14.11 27.88 33.76
CA GLU A 65 14.50 29.25 33.42
C GLU A 65 14.31 30.20 34.62
N TYR A 66 13.36 29.90 35.48
CA TYR A 66 13.14 30.70 36.68
C TYR A 66 14.30 30.52 37.68
N SER A 67 14.69 29.28 37.95
CA SER A 67 15.85 28.96 38.80
C SER A 67 17.14 29.57 38.25
N LEU A 68 17.35 29.51 36.92
CA LEU A 68 18.53 30.11 36.29
C LEU A 68 18.58 31.63 36.37
N ARG A 69 17.45 32.32 36.45
CA ARG A 69 17.40 33.78 36.61
C ARG A 69 17.72 34.20 38.03
N GLU A 70 17.19 33.48 39.02
CA GLU A 70 17.33 33.84 40.42
C GLU A 70 18.68 33.39 41.01
N VAL A 71 19.10 32.18 40.71
CA VAL A 71 20.35 31.57 41.22
C VAL A 71 21.57 31.97 40.39
N GLY A 72 21.38 32.16 39.10
CA GLY A 72 22.43 32.45 38.14
C GLY A 72 22.67 31.34 37.14
N ARG A 73 23.68 31.58 36.26
CA ARG A 73 24.01 30.63 35.17
C ARG A 73 24.51 29.28 35.68
N TRP A 74 24.07 28.22 35.01
CA TRP A 74 24.62 26.88 35.16
C TRP A 74 26.04 26.82 34.57
N PRO A 75 27.02 26.06 35.16
CA PRO A 75 26.86 25.22 36.35
C PRO A 75 26.93 26.01 37.65
N TRP A 76 26.08 25.63 38.60
CA TRP A 76 26.04 26.24 39.93
C TRP A 76 27.15 25.80 40.84
N ASP A 77 27.44 26.60 41.90
CA ASP A 77 28.23 26.15 43.03
C ASP A 77 27.65 24.88 43.66
N ARG A 78 28.50 23.89 43.96
CA ARG A 78 28.07 22.57 44.48
C ARG A 78 27.30 22.67 45.82
N ARG A 79 27.45 23.76 46.56
CA ARG A 79 26.64 24.05 47.74
C ARG A 79 25.17 24.17 47.43
N ILE A 80 24.80 24.64 46.25
CA ILE A 80 23.39 24.81 45.88
C ILE A 80 22.71 23.43 45.72
N PRO A 81 23.18 22.51 44.92
CA PRO A 81 22.60 21.16 44.90
C PRO A 81 22.72 20.44 46.24
N ALA A 82 23.75 20.72 47.06
CA ALA A 82 23.83 20.22 48.44
C ALA A 82 22.67 20.72 49.32
N GLN A 83 22.29 22.01 49.20
CA GLN A 83 21.14 22.56 49.89
C GLN A 83 19.85 21.97 49.39
N VAL A 84 19.68 21.77 48.08
CA VAL A 84 18.50 21.07 47.49
C VAL A 84 18.34 19.69 48.12
N ILE A 85 19.43 18.88 48.19
CA ILE A 85 19.37 17.55 48.80
C ILE A 85 19.00 17.63 50.30
N HIS A 86 19.58 18.58 51.00
CA HIS A 86 19.29 18.77 52.44
C HIS A 86 17.82 19.14 52.69
N GLN A 87 17.24 20.04 51.89
CA GLN A 87 15.81 20.41 51.97
C GLN A 87 14.91 19.20 51.68
N LEU A 88 15.23 18.40 50.66
CA LEU A 88 14.49 17.18 50.32
C LEU A 88 14.53 16.14 51.43
N GLU A 89 15.68 15.99 52.09
CA GLU A 89 15.86 15.10 53.24
C GLU A 89 14.99 15.59 54.43
N GLU A 90 15.07 16.88 54.77
CA GLU A 90 14.27 17.48 55.86
C GLU A 90 12.76 17.35 55.62
N GLN A 91 12.30 17.44 54.35
CA GLN A 91 10.91 17.29 53.94
C GLN A 91 10.48 15.84 53.79
N GLY A 92 11.41 14.87 53.96
CA GLY A 92 11.12 13.44 53.94
C GLY A 92 10.92 12.85 52.57
N ALA A 93 11.73 13.24 51.59
CA ALA A 93 11.80 12.55 50.28
C ALA A 93 12.16 11.09 50.47
N ARG A 94 11.55 10.21 49.73
CA ARG A 94 11.80 8.75 49.80
C ARG A 94 13.13 8.34 49.19
N ALA A 95 13.41 8.88 48.00
CA ALA A 95 14.68 8.71 47.29
C ALA A 95 14.89 9.87 46.33
N VAL A 96 16.15 10.17 46.02
CA VAL A 96 16.53 11.26 45.11
C VAL A 96 17.34 10.71 43.94
N LEU A 97 16.83 10.89 42.73
CA LEU A 97 17.57 10.68 41.50
C LEU A 97 18.04 12.05 40.99
N MET A 98 19.35 12.27 41.01
CA MET A 98 19.97 13.51 40.53
C MET A 98 20.49 13.30 39.11
N ASP A 99 19.76 13.76 38.09
CA ASP A 99 20.14 13.66 36.68
C ASP A 99 21.05 14.83 36.27
N LEU A 100 22.19 14.91 36.93
CA LEU A 100 23.22 15.93 36.73
C LEU A 100 24.60 15.29 36.64
N ILE A 101 25.29 15.48 35.52
CA ILE A 101 26.64 14.93 35.32
C ILE A 101 27.65 15.81 36.03
N LEU A 102 28.17 15.33 37.15
CA LEU A 102 29.12 15.99 38.01
C LEU A 102 30.47 15.24 38.04
N SER A 103 31.14 15.18 36.89
CA SER A 103 32.36 14.38 36.70
C SER A 103 33.65 15.09 37.08
N GLU A 104 33.69 16.42 36.97
CA GLU A 104 34.86 17.22 37.22
C GLU A 104 34.85 17.86 38.63
N PRO A 105 35.98 17.91 39.33
CA PRO A 105 36.08 18.62 40.62
C PRO A 105 36.03 20.15 40.38
N ASP A 106 35.42 20.86 41.33
CA ASP A 106 35.51 22.32 41.34
C ASP A 106 36.87 22.75 41.91
N ARG A 107 37.86 22.92 41.02
CA ARG A 107 39.22 23.31 41.40
C ARG A 107 39.31 24.66 42.06
N SER A 108 38.28 25.53 41.86
CA SER A 108 38.23 26.86 42.43
C SER A 108 37.68 26.85 43.86
N ARG A 109 36.85 25.89 44.19
CA ARG A 109 36.17 25.77 45.48
C ARG A 109 36.04 24.29 45.91
N PRO A 110 37.15 23.63 46.28
CA PRO A 110 37.11 22.19 46.63
C PRO A 110 36.19 21.88 47.81
N GLU A 111 35.99 22.87 48.73
CA GLU A 111 35.08 22.75 49.85
C GLU A 111 33.60 22.64 49.41
N SER A 112 33.26 23.10 48.19
CA SER A 112 31.91 22.94 47.67
C SER A 112 31.63 21.50 47.24
N ASP A 113 32.62 20.80 46.69
CA ASP A 113 32.53 19.38 46.37
C ASP A 113 32.38 18.54 47.66
N GLN A 114 33.16 18.88 48.71
CA GLN A 114 33.02 18.21 49.98
C GLN A 114 31.64 18.37 50.58
N ALA A 115 31.08 19.60 50.55
CA ALA A 115 29.72 19.89 51.03
C ALA A 115 28.66 19.06 50.31
N LEU A 116 28.76 18.92 48.98
CA LEU A 116 27.82 18.10 48.20
C LEU A 116 27.99 16.60 48.53
N ALA A 117 29.25 16.12 48.67
CA ALA A 117 29.48 14.72 49.02
C ALA A 117 28.98 14.37 50.43
N GLU A 118 29.08 15.33 51.38
CA GLU A 118 28.51 15.19 52.74
C GLU A 118 26.98 15.17 52.71
N ALA A 119 26.35 16.04 51.92
CA ALA A 119 24.88 16.06 51.78
C ALA A 119 24.35 14.76 51.13
N ILE A 120 24.99 14.27 50.08
CA ILE A 120 24.63 12.98 49.42
C ILE A 120 24.76 11.81 50.42
N ARG A 121 25.85 11.79 51.20
CA ARG A 121 26.08 10.73 52.18
C ARG A 121 25.09 10.80 53.36
N ALA A 122 24.77 11.99 53.82
CA ALA A 122 23.82 12.20 54.91
C ALA A 122 22.41 11.76 54.51
N ALA A 123 21.97 12.11 53.32
CA ALA A 123 20.68 11.68 52.77
C ALA A 123 20.61 10.14 52.60
N GLY A 124 21.70 9.49 52.17
CA GLY A 124 21.80 8.02 52.10
C GLY A 124 20.91 7.34 51.07
N HIS A 125 20.14 8.08 50.30
CA HIS A 125 19.20 7.56 49.26
C HIS A 125 19.29 8.35 47.94
N VAL A 126 20.47 8.87 47.62
CA VAL A 126 20.73 9.63 46.38
C VAL A 126 21.40 8.71 45.33
N TYR A 127 20.89 8.80 44.10
CA TYR A 127 21.37 8.04 42.93
C TYR A 127 21.94 9.01 41.89
N LEU A 128 23.11 8.68 41.32
CA LEU A 128 23.84 9.54 40.39
C LEU A 128 24.03 8.91 39.03
N PRO A 129 24.06 9.72 37.95
CA PRO A 129 24.17 9.27 36.59
C PRO A 129 25.60 8.89 36.19
N VAL A 130 25.68 7.88 35.34
CA VAL A 130 26.86 7.53 34.53
C VAL A 130 26.47 7.75 33.08
N HIS A 131 27.38 8.28 32.28
CA HIS A 131 27.13 8.51 30.86
C HIS A 131 28.24 7.95 30.01
N VAL A 132 27.93 7.36 28.85
CA VAL A 132 28.91 6.91 27.89
C VAL A 132 29.06 7.96 26.79
N GLU A 133 30.21 8.63 26.77
CA GLU A 133 30.50 9.71 25.81
C GLU A 133 31.55 9.27 24.79
N GLN A 134 31.43 9.83 23.59
CA GLN A 134 32.41 9.71 22.54
C GLN A 134 33.27 10.96 22.45
N LEU A 135 34.56 10.86 22.84
CA LEU A 135 35.47 12.02 22.88
C LEU A 135 35.62 12.80 21.59
N ARG A 136 35.44 12.15 20.42
CA ARG A 136 35.45 12.76 19.09
C ARG A 136 34.62 11.89 18.16
N SER A 137 34.07 12.48 17.10
CA SER A 137 33.36 11.72 16.06
C SER A 137 34.28 10.61 15.50
N GLY A 138 33.92 9.35 15.75
CA GLY A 138 34.74 8.16 15.46
C GLY A 138 35.88 7.89 16.45
N GLY A 139 35.93 8.61 17.58
CA GLY A 139 36.95 8.47 18.63
C GLY A 139 36.64 7.40 19.65
N GLN A 140 37.51 7.31 20.65
CA GLN A 140 37.39 6.38 21.76
C GLN A 140 36.17 6.74 22.62
N LEU A 141 35.42 5.72 23.02
CA LEU A 141 34.35 5.82 24.01
C LEU A 141 34.95 5.89 25.40
N ILE A 142 34.39 6.70 26.27
CA ILE A 142 34.72 6.80 27.70
C ILE A 142 33.45 6.72 28.53
N GLU A 143 33.57 6.16 29.72
CA GLU A 143 32.54 6.22 30.75
C GLU A 143 32.79 7.45 31.61
N VAL A 144 31.84 8.39 31.57
CA VAL A 144 31.88 9.61 32.39
C VAL A 144 31.20 9.27 33.72
N LEU A 145 32.00 9.08 34.74
CA LEU A 145 31.55 8.79 36.10
C LEU A 145 31.42 10.08 36.91
N PRO A 146 30.53 10.13 37.90
CA PRO A 146 30.56 11.20 38.89
C PRO A 146 31.94 11.32 39.57
N HIS A 147 32.32 12.52 40.01
CA HIS A 147 33.52 12.72 40.78
C HIS A 147 33.62 11.69 41.93
N ALA A 148 34.82 11.16 42.19
CA ALA A 148 35.00 10.01 43.06
C ALA A 148 34.43 10.16 44.49
N GLU A 149 34.34 11.40 45.01
CA GLU A 149 33.74 11.68 46.31
C GLU A 149 32.21 11.53 46.27
N PHE A 150 31.57 12.00 45.19
CA PHE A 150 30.13 11.85 44.98
C PHE A 150 29.76 10.39 44.71
N ALA A 151 30.52 9.71 43.85
CA ALA A 151 30.29 8.30 43.56
C ALA A 151 30.36 7.39 44.80
N ARG A 152 31.28 7.68 45.74
CA ARG A 152 31.37 6.93 47.01
C ARG A 152 30.26 7.30 48.00
N ALA A 153 29.71 8.51 47.91
CA ALA A 153 28.64 9.00 48.78
C ALA A 153 27.27 8.53 48.34
N ALA A 154 27.08 8.34 47.04
CA ALA A 154 25.82 7.90 46.45
C ALA A 154 25.43 6.48 46.88
N LYS A 155 24.13 6.20 46.98
CA LYS A 155 23.58 4.87 47.24
C LYS A 155 23.72 3.96 46.03
N GLY A 156 23.62 4.51 44.82
CA GLY A 156 23.79 3.77 43.59
C GLY A 156 24.14 4.65 42.38
N LEU A 157 24.73 4.01 41.39
CA LEU A 157 25.06 4.63 40.11
C LEU A 157 24.34 3.90 38.98
N GLY A 158 23.92 4.63 37.97
CA GLY A 158 23.31 4.04 36.77
C GLY A 158 23.41 4.95 35.56
N HIS A 159 23.37 4.36 34.37
CA HIS A 159 23.45 5.14 33.15
C HIS A 159 22.13 5.86 32.86
N VAL A 160 22.25 6.99 32.16
CA VAL A 160 21.11 7.82 31.68
C VAL A 160 21.02 7.86 30.15
N ASP A 161 21.74 6.97 29.47
CA ASP A 161 21.79 6.94 28.02
C ASP A 161 20.42 6.56 27.45
N LEU A 162 19.84 7.43 26.63
CA LEU A 162 18.62 7.19 25.88
C LEU A 162 18.94 6.79 24.44
N GLU A 163 18.12 5.94 23.85
CA GLU A 163 18.21 5.60 22.43
C GLU A 163 17.35 6.57 21.63
N LEU A 164 17.99 7.33 20.73
CA LEU A 164 17.28 8.14 19.75
C LEU A 164 17.12 7.35 18.46
N ASP A 165 15.89 7.17 18.02
CA ASP A 165 15.62 6.58 16.71
C ASP A 165 16.22 7.43 15.57
N GLY A 166 16.28 6.87 14.36
CA GLY A 166 16.84 7.58 13.20
C GLY A 166 16.11 8.89 12.79
N ASP A 167 15.00 9.21 13.43
CA ASP A 167 14.27 10.48 13.32
C ASP A 167 14.51 11.42 14.52
N GLY A 168 15.40 11.04 15.44
CA GLY A 168 15.78 11.82 16.61
C GLY A 168 14.79 11.74 17.77
N VAL A 169 13.75 10.90 17.71
CA VAL A 169 12.74 10.75 18.76
C VAL A 169 13.16 9.69 19.78
N ALA A 170 13.06 10.01 21.07
CA ALA A 170 13.31 9.10 22.17
C ALA A 170 12.11 8.17 22.38
N ARG A 171 12.24 6.88 21.97
CA ARG A 171 11.19 5.86 22.13
C ARG A 171 11.62 4.71 23.00
N SER A 172 12.91 4.46 23.07
CA SER A 172 13.44 3.28 23.74
C SER A 172 14.64 3.60 24.62
N VAL A 173 14.89 2.71 25.55
CA VAL A 173 15.99 2.75 26.50
C VAL A 173 16.61 1.35 26.60
N PHE A 174 17.88 1.27 26.89
CA PHE A 174 18.53 0.03 27.28
C PHE A 174 18.55 -0.07 28.81
N MET A 175 18.17 -1.21 29.33
CA MET A 175 18.20 -1.40 30.79
C MET A 175 19.59 -1.60 31.32
N ARG A 176 20.57 -1.95 30.47
CA ARG A 176 21.98 -2.03 30.81
C ARG A 176 22.86 -1.49 29.69
N SER A 177 23.89 -0.73 30.07
CA SER A 177 24.89 -0.15 29.16
C SER A 177 26.30 -0.15 29.81
N GLY A 178 27.34 -0.12 28.96
CA GLY A 178 28.72 0.01 29.43
C GLY A 178 29.75 -0.32 28.36
N ILE A 179 31.01 0.04 28.59
CA ILE A 179 32.13 -0.25 27.69
C ILE A 179 32.67 -1.63 27.92
N GLY A 180 32.72 -2.45 26.88
CA GLY A 180 33.21 -3.84 26.94
C GLY A 180 32.24 -4.83 27.55
N GLN A 181 31.49 -4.42 28.55
CA GLN A 181 30.40 -5.17 29.19
C GLN A 181 29.29 -4.20 29.66
N PRO A 182 28.06 -4.64 29.83
CA PRO A 182 26.92 -3.80 30.24
C PRO A 182 26.89 -3.66 31.79
N TRP A 183 27.91 -3.03 32.35
CA TRP A 183 28.13 -2.89 33.79
C TRP A 183 27.01 -2.12 34.50
N TRP A 184 26.57 -1.00 33.87
CA TRP A 184 25.70 -0.06 34.51
C TRP A 184 24.25 -0.41 34.26
N PRO A 185 23.42 -0.57 35.31
CA PRO A 185 21.95 -0.56 35.15
C PRO A 185 21.52 0.83 34.72
N HIS A 186 20.32 0.96 34.11
CA HIS A 186 19.69 2.26 33.96
C HIS A 186 19.49 2.91 35.35
N ILE A 187 19.62 4.23 35.46
CA ILE A 187 19.61 4.90 36.77
C ILE A 187 18.29 4.67 37.54
N THR A 188 17.14 4.57 36.82
CA THR A 188 15.85 4.23 37.45
C THR A 188 15.82 2.78 37.95
N GLN A 189 16.49 1.85 37.26
CA GLN A 189 16.66 0.48 37.72
C GLN A 189 17.54 0.44 38.98
N ALA A 190 18.65 1.17 38.98
CA ALA A 190 19.52 1.26 40.15
C ALA A 190 18.78 1.80 41.39
N LEU A 191 17.90 2.80 41.17
CA LEU A 191 17.06 3.34 42.23
C LEU A 191 16.07 2.31 42.76
N LEU A 192 15.32 1.66 41.86
CA LEU A 192 14.27 0.70 42.25
C LEU A 192 14.88 -0.55 42.94
N GLU A 193 16.04 -1.03 42.48
CA GLU A 193 16.82 -2.12 43.10
C GLU A 193 17.32 -1.71 44.48
N GLY A 194 17.89 -0.50 44.57
CA GLY A 194 18.45 0.03 45.83
C GLY A 194 17.38 0.31 46.88
N GLU A 195 16.13 0.59 46.50
CA GLU A 195 14.98 0.72 47.40
C GLU A 195 14.22 -0.60 47.61
N GLY A 196 14.71 -1.71 47.03
CA GLY A 196 14.11 -3.04 47.20
C GLY A 196 12.71 -3.18 46.53
N LEU A 197 12.40 -2.36 45.53
CA LEU A 197 11.10 -2.33 44.86
C LEU A 197 11.04 -3.29 43.68
N ILE A 198 12.21 -3.63 43.11
CA ILE A 198 12.33 -4.66 42.05
C ILE A 198 13.50 -5.61 42.38
N SER A 199 13.48 -6.81 41.80
CA SER A 199 14.57 -7.76 41.96
C SER A 199 15.77 -7.36 41.10
N THR A 200 17.00 -7.54 41.66
CA THR A 200 18.27 -7.37 40.93
C THR A 200 18.42 -8.34 39.75
N ASP A 201 17.65 -9.44 39.75
CA ASP A 201 17.66 -10.45 38.68
C ASP A 201 16.75 -10.09 37.47
N LEU A 202 16.03 -8.98 37.56
CA LEU A 202 15.09 -8.60 36.46
C LEU A 202 15.83 -8.31 35.15
N TYR A 203 16.98 -7.61 35.26
CA TYR A 203 17.89 -7.35 34.13
C TYR A 203 19.33 -7.62 34.60
N PRO A 204 19.77 -8.88 34.59
CA PRO A 204 21.09 -9.24 35.12
C PRO A 204 22.21 -8.64 34.28
N ALA A 205 23.35 -8.40 34.89
CA ALA A 205 24.53 -7.86 34.21
C ALA A 205 25.02 -8.77 33.04
N GLY A 206 24.58 -10.00 33.02
CA GLY A 206 24.96 -11.02 32.05
C GLY A 206 26.16 -11.85 32.56
N ASP A 207 26.27 -13.06 32.01
CA ASP A 207 27.44 -13.90 32.29
C ASP A 207 28.71 -13.15 31.88
N GLU A 208 29.82 -13.43 32.60
CA GLU A 208 31.16 -12.93 32.31
C GLU A 208 31.72 -13.42 30.94
N GLY A 209 30.83 -13.58 29.94
CA GLY A 209 31.16 -13.98 28.58
C GLY A 209 31.82 -12.82 27.83
N ALA A 210 32.73 -13.14 27.02
CA ALA A 210 33.50 -12.36 26.06
C ALA A 210 33.43 -10.83 26.21
N PHE A 211 34.45 -10.24 26.79
CA PHE A 211 34.70 -8.80 26.75
C PHE A 211 34.69 -8.30 25.29
N ALA A 212 33.79 -7.40 24.96
CA ALA A 212 33.62 -6.88 23.60
C ALA A 212 34.63 -5.76 23.25
N GLY A 213 35.79 -5.75 23.91
CA GLY A 213 36.82 -4.74 23.71
C GLY A 213 36.37 -3.37 24.21
N LEU A 214 36.56 -2.32 23.39
CA LEU A 214 36.17 -0.93 23.72
C LEU A 214 34.81 -0.53 23.11
N ALA A 215 33.99 -1.48 22.73
CA ALA A 215 32.66 -1.18 22.19
C ALA A 215 31.66 -0.88 23.32
N ASN A 216 30.71 0.02 23.05
CA ASN A 216 29.56 0.21 23.92
C ASN A 216 28.63 -1.00 23.82
N VAL A 217 28.49 -1.76 24.90
CA VAL A 217 27.59 -2.91 24.99
C VAL A 217 26.31 -2.49 25.68
N ARG A 218 25.20 -2.65 24.96
CA ARG A 218 23.88 -2.31 25.43
C ARG A 218 22.99 -3.55 25.41
N LYS A 219 22.24 -3.79 26.49
CA LYS A 219 21.36 -4.95 26.62
C LYS A 219 19.97 -4.56 27.08
N TYR A 220 19.02 -5.46 26.80
CA TYR A 220 17.62 -5.33 27.18
C TYR A 220 16.97 -4.05 26.67
N PRO A 221 16.87 -3.85 25.33
CA PRO A 221 16.16 -2.73 24.76
C PRO A 221 14.68 -2.81 25.15
N ARG A 222 14.13 -1.69 25.62
CA ARG A 222 12.74 -1.55 26.02
C ARG A 222 12.17 -0.26 25.43
N TYR A 223 10.92 -0.30 24.98
CA TYR A 223 10.22 0.91 24.60
C TYR A 223 9.57 1.52 25.84
N ILE A 224 9.53 2.85 25.86
CA ILE A 224 9.05 3.65 26.99
C ILE A 224 7.56 3.91 26.78
N PRO A 225 6.66 3.42 27.64
CA PRO A 225 5.28 3.89 27.68
C PRO A 225 5.25 5.26 28.38
N PHE A 226 4.80 6.27 27.67
CA PHE A 226 4.76 7.62 28.22
C PHE A 226 3.40 7.88 28.90
N ALA A 227 3.41 8.60 30.01
CA ALA A 227 2.21 8.99 30.74
C ALA A 227 1.47 10.13 30.04
N GLY A 228 2.17 10.95 29.26
CA GLY A 228 1.59 12.08 28.55
C GLY A 228 2.66 12.93 27.86
N GLY A 229 2.28 14.13 27.45
CA GLY A 229 3.22 15.13 26.92
C GLY A 229 4.10 15.73 28.02
N ALA A 230 4.97 16.67 27.66
CA ALA A 230 5.80 17.40 28.60
C ALA A 230 4.98 18.09 29.72
N GLY A 231 5.43 17.99 30.95
CA GLY A 231 4.73 18.57 32.11
C GLY A 231 3.63 17.67 32.68
N THR A 232 3.57 16.40 32.33
CA THR A 232 2.60 15.43 32.89
C THR A 232 2.90 15.12 34.36
N TYR A 233 4.18 15.06 34.74
CA TYR A 233 4.58 14.86 36.14
C TYR A 233 4.57 16.18 36.93
N PRO A 234 4.21 16.14 38.24
CA PRO A 234 4.33 17.30 39.12
C PRO A 234 5.76 17.83 39.11
N GLN A 235 5.90 19.14 38.89
CA GLN A 235 7.20 19.78 38.83
C GLN A 235 7.22 21.02 39.74
N VAL A 236 8.33 21.22 40.43
CA VAL A 236 8.63 22.43 41.22
C VAL A 236 9.97 22.99 40.77
N SER A 237 10.14 24.32 40.84
CA SER A 237 11.42 24.95 40.54
C SER A 237 12.45 24.67 41.65
N ALA A 238 13.69 24.44 41.29
CA ALA A 238 14.76 24.26 42.28
C ALA A 238 14.91 25.47 43.23
N VAL A 239 14.68 26.70 42.73
CA VAL A 239 14.73 27.91 43.52
C VAL A 239 13.57 27.97 44.55
N ASP A 240 12.36 27.48 44.19
CA ASP A 240 11.25 27.44 45.13
C ASP A 240 11.52 26.50 46.31
N LEU A 241 12.20 25.38 46.04
CA LEU A 241 12.62 24.47 47.06
C LEU A 241 13.69 25.12 47.97
N LEU A 242 14.72 25.75 47.37
CA LEU A 242 15.78 26.44 48.10
C LEU A 242 15.26 27.55 49.02
N GLU A 243 14.22 28.26 48.64
CA GLU A 243 13.60 29.33 49.42
C GLU A 243 12.50 28.82 50.38
N GLY A 244 12.31 27.50 50.49
CA GLY A 244 11.30 26.92 51.39
C GLY A 244 9.85 27.20 50.99
N ARG A 245 9.58 27.49 49.70
CA ARG A 245 8.22 27.76 49.20
C ARG A 245 7.47 26.47 48.81
N VAL A 246 8.15 25.34 48.75
CA VAL A 246 7.53 24.06 48.42
C VAL A 246 6.95 23.44 49.71
N PRO A 247 5.64 23.16 49.77
CA PRO A 247 5.03 22.48 50.91
C PRO A 247 5.58 21.06 51.13
N ASP A 248 5.83 20.70 52.40
CA ASP A 248 6.38 19.38 52.75
C ASP A 248 5.54 18.21 52.21
N GLN A 249 4.20 18.41 52.13
CA GLN A 249 3.27 17.39 51.62
C GLN A 249 3.55 17.00 50.14
N LEU A 250 4.16 17.89 49.36
CA LEU A 250 4.52 17.61 47.96
C LEU A 250 5.81 16.81 47.84
N VAL A 251 6.65 16.76 48.85
CA VAL A 251 7.96 16.09 48.85
C VAL A 251 7.94 14.81 49.67
N LYS A 252 7.15 14.79 50.73
CA LYS A 252 7.09 13.69 51.68
C LYS A 252 6.69 12.38 50.97
N ASP A 253 7.50 11.34 51.21
CA ASP A 253 7.34 9.99 50.65
C ASP A 253 7.42 9.93 49.11
N GLN A 254 7.83 11.03 48.43
CA GLN A 254 7.99 11.08 46.97
C GLN A 254 9.37 10.60 46.52
N PHE A 255 9.38 10.03 45.30
CA PHE A 255 10.61 9.82 44.53
C PHE A 255 10.90 11.13 43.77
N VAL A 256 11.99 11.80 44.15
CA VAL A 256 12.34 13.11 43.62
C VAL A 256 13.38 13.02 42.52
N PHE A 257 13.08 13.58 41.37
CA PHE A 257 13.95 13.62 40.21
C PHE A 257 14.47 15.05 40.01
N ILE A 258 15.78 15.26 40.25
CA ILE A 258 16.41 16.57 40.04
C ILE A 258 17.08 16.57 38.67
N GLY A 259 16.72 17.52 37.79
CA GLY A 259 17.33 17.62 36.48
C GLY A 259 17.05 18.93 35.75
N ALA A 260 17.68 19.10 34.60
CA ALA A 260 17.51 20.26 33.76
C ALA A 260 16.14 20.23 33.05
N THR A 261 15.36 21.30 33.22
CA THR A 261 14.09 21.50 32.51
C THR A 261 14.08 22.80 31.71
N ALA A 262 15.13 23.64 31.83
CA ALA A 262 15.30 24.82 31.01
C ALA A 262 15.77 24.45 29.58
N ALA A 263 15.15 25.03 28.58
CA ALA A 263 15.45 24.76 27.15
C ALA A 263 16.92 25.02 26.76
N GLY A 264 17.65 25.84 27.52
CA GLY A 264 19.05 26.17 27.24
C GLY A 264 20.08 25.19 27.83
N LEU A 265 19.70 24.18 28.59
CA LEU A 265 20.62 23.24 29.25
C LEU A 265 20.82 21.91 28.50
N GLY A 266 20.16 21.70 27.37
CA GLY A 266 20.54 20.70 26.37
C GLY A 266 19.78 19.38 26.38
N ASP A 267 19.04 19.02 27.43
CA ASP A 267 18.44 17.69 27.60
C ASP A 267 16.95 17.63 27.22
N MET A 268 16.56 18.42 26.21
CA MET A 268 15.19 18.45 25.71
C MET A 268 15.05 17.57 24.47
N LEU A 269 14.23 16.53 24.54
CA LEU A 269 14.12 15.51 23.50
C LEU A 269 12.67 15.39 23.00
N PRO A 270 12.48 15.16 21.69
CA PRO A 270 11.18 14.80 21.16
C PRO A 270 10.79 13.39 21.59
N THR A 271 9.52 13.19 21.94
CA THR A 271 8.94 11.90 22.35
C THR A 271 7.72 11.57 21.50
N PRO A 272 7.20 10.33 21.48
CA PRO A 272 5.96 9.97 20.80
C PRO A 272 4.73 10.78 21.23
N MET A 273 4.77 11.32 22.46
CA MET A 273 3.69 12.12 23.02
C MET A 273 3.82 13.62 22.73
N ALA A 274 4.96 14.03 22.14
CA ALA A 274 5.15 15.40 21.74
C ALA A 274 4.05 15.80 20.75
N GLY A 275 3.16 16.68 21.19
CA GLY A 275 2.31 17.44 20.29
C GLY A 275 3.18 18.25 19.32
N GLN A 276 2.60 19.13 18.51
CA GLN A 276 3.35 19.90 17.51
C GLN A 276 4.50 20.73 18.14
N GLY A 277 5.66 20.06 18.36
CA GLY A 277 6.90 20.73 18.73
C GLY A 277 7.24 20.83 20.21
N GLU A 278 6.49 20.21 21.11
CA GLU A 278 6.84 20.16 22.53
C GLU A 278 7.94 19.14 22.78
N LEU A 279 9.04 19.57 23.34
CA LEU A 279 10.15 18.71 23.76
C LEU A 279 9.98 18.35 25.24
N MET A 280 10.33 17.13 25.62
CA MET A 280 10.29 16.64 26.99
C MET A 280 11.70 16.66 27.59
N ALA A 281 11.82 17.10 28.83
CA ALA A 281 13.09 17.09 29.54
C ALA A 281 13.57 15.64 29.80
N GLY A 282 14.86 15.37 29.73
CA GLY A 282 15.45 14.05 29.99
C GLY A 282 15.06 13.50 31.36
N VAL A 283 15.03 14.36 32.38
CA VAL A 283 14.58 14.03 33.74
C VAL A 283 13.14 13.54 33.79
N GLU A 284 12.24 14.09 32.96
CA GLU A 284 10.84 13.65 32.86
C GLU A 284 10.74 12.32 32.08
N ILE A 285 11.59 12.11 31.06
CA ILE A 285 11.71 10.80 30.40
C ILE A 285 12.15 9.74 31.42
N ASN A 286 13.10 10.05 32.28
CA ASN A 286 13.52 9.17 33.37
C ASN A 286 12.39 8.87 34.37
N ALA A 287 11.50 9.84 34.65
CA ALA A 287 10.30 9.63 35.46
C ALA A 287 9.32 8.63 34.78
N ASN A 288 9.11 8.75 33.46
CA ASN A 288 8.30 7.78 32.69
C ASN A 288 8.93 6.36 32.75
N ILE A 289 10.24 6.25 32.56
CA ILE A 289 10.95 4.95 32.64
C ILE A 289 10.83 4.35 34.05
N PHE A 290 10.97 5.17 35.10
CA PHE A 290 10.82 4.74 36.48
C PHE A 290 9.44 4.15 36.75
N ASP A 291 8.38 4.87 36.40
CA ASP A 291 7.00 4.41 36.60
C ASP A 291 6.71 3.12 35.81
N ALA A 292 7.13 3.07 34.55
CA ALA A 292 6.97 1.90 33.71
C ALA A 292 7.72 0.68 34.25
N LEU A 293 8.97 0.87 34.69
CA LEU A 293 9.79 -0.21 35.23
C LEU A 293 9.21 -0.76 36.55
N ARG A 294 8.77 0.13 37.45
CA ARG A 294 8.17 -0.22 38.73
C ARG A 294 6.86 -1.03 38.58
N ARG A 295 6.08 -0.72 37.54
CA ARG A 295 4.81 -1.41 37.24
C ARG A 295 4.99 -2.60 36.32
N HIS A 296 6.22 -2.93 35.90
CA HIS A 296 6.52 -3.94 34.90
C HIS A 296 5.82 -3.72 33.54
N GLN A 297 5.62 -2.45 33.15
CA GLN A 297 4.93 -2.04 31.93
C GLN A 297 5.90 -1.56 30.82
N LEU A 298 7.22 -1.75 30.98
CA LEU A 298 8.16 -1.46 29.91
C LEU A 298 7.88 -2.37 28.72
N ILE A 299 7.68 -1.76 27.54
CA ILE A 299 7.23 -2.45 26.34
C ILE A 299 8.41 -3.21 25.72
N GLU A 300 8.23 -4.50 25.52
CA GLU A 300 9.21 -5.35 24.85
C GLU A 300 8.95 -5.44 23.36
N ARG A 301 9.99 -5.29 22.56
CA ARG A 301 9.88 -5.55 21.12
C ARG A 301 9.82 -7.04 20.88
N LEU A 302 8.85 -7.47 20.11
CA LEU A 302 8.73 -8.88 19.73
C LEU A 302 9.96 -9.31 18.92
N ASP A 303 10.52 -10.46 19.24
CA ASP A 303 11.65 -11.05 18.52
C ASP A 303 11.39 -11.22 17.03
N THR A 304 12.46 -11.34 16.24
CA THR A 304 12.39 -11.43 14.79
C THR A 304 11.53 -12.59 14.29
N VAL A 305 11.66 -13.77 14.92
CA VAL A 305 10.93 -14.98 14.48
C VAL A 305 9.43 -14.86 14.72
N PRO A 306 8.93 -14.59 15.94
CA PRO A 306 7.48 -14.40 16.15
C PRO A 306 6.93 -13.20 15.37
N THR A 307 7.67 -12.11 15.22
CA THR A 307 7.29 -10.97 14.36
C THR A 307 7.06 -11.42 12.92
N LEU A 308 7.97 -12.22 12.36
CA LEU A 308 7.85 -12.72 11.01
C LEU A 308 6.64 -13.65 10.85
N LEU A 309 6.43 -14.56 11.80
CA LEU A 309 5.31 -15.51 11.78
C LEU A 309 3.95 -14.80 11.84
N ILE A 310 3.80 -13.84 12.74
CA ILE A 310 2.58 -13.04 12.87
C ILE A 310 2.37 -12.19 11.61
N SER A 311 3.43 -11.55 11.10
CA SER A 311 3.35 -10.77 9.86
C SER A 311 2.93 -11.61 8.67
N LEU A 312 3.48 -12.81 8.50
CA LEU A 312 3.10 -13.75 7.45
C LEU A 312 1.65 -14.20 7.59
N LEU A 313 1.23 -14.57 8.80
CA LEU A 313 -0.14 -15.00 9.06
C LEU A 313 -1.14 -13.90 8.65
N LEU A 314 -0.89 -12.67 9.08
CA LEU A 314 -1.77 -11.52 8.80
C LEU A 314 -1.72 -11.10 7.33
N ALA A 315 -0.53 -11.07 6.71
CA ALA A 315 -0.36 -10.72 5.31
C ALA A 315 -1.01 -11.74 4.36
N LEU A 316 -0.97 -13.04 4.69
CA LEU A 316 -1.51 -14.10 3.87
C LEU A 316 -3.01 -14.35 4.09
N LEU A 317 -3.60 -13.82 5.16
CA LEU A 317 -5.01 -14.02 5.48
C LEU A 317 -5.92 -13.54 4.34
N ALA A 318 -5.75 -12.31 3.88
CA ALA A 318 -6.55 -11.75 2.81
C ALA A 318 -6.40 -12.54 1.49
N PRO A 319 -5.19 -12.74 0.92
CA PRO A 319 -5.04 -13.47 -0.34
C PRO A 319 -5.46 -14.95 -0.23
N PHE A 320 -5.39 -15.55 0.95
CA PHE A 320 -5.89 -16.91 1.17
C PHE A 320 -7.43 -16.96 1.10
N LEU A 321 -8.13 -15.96 1.64
CA LEU A 321 -9.58 -15.90 1.67
C LEU A 321 -10.21 -15.32 0.39
N LEU A 322 -9.49 -14.49 -0.37
CA LEU A 322 -10.00 -13.84 -1.59
C LEU A 322 -10.64 -14.79 -2.62
N PRO A 323 -10.13 -16.02 -2.85
CA PRO A 323 -10.76 -16.98 -3.75
C PRO A 323 -12.14 -17.48 -3.29
N LEU A 324 -12.38 -17.48 -1.98
CA LEU A 324 -13.61 -18.02 -1.37
C LEU A 324 -14.74 -16.99 -1.35
N VAL A 325 -14.42 -15.71 -1.60
CA VAL A 325 -15.36 -14.61 -1.42
C VAL A 325 -15.81 -14.06 -2.76
N LEU A 326 -17.07 -13.64 -2.82
CA LEU A 326 -17.63 -12.95 -4.01
C LEU A 326 -16.88 -11.63 -4.27
N PRO A 327 -16.72 -11.20 -5.54
CA PRO A 327 -15.95 -9.99 -5.90
C PRO A 327 -16.35 -8.71 -5.15
N ARG A 328 -17.64 -8.55 -4.87
CA ARG A 328 -18.18 -7.40 -4.13
C ARG A 328 -17.66 -7.31 -2.68
N TRP A 329 -17.21 -8.43 -2.10
CA TRP A 329 -16.70 -8.52 -0.74
C TRP A 329 -15.16 -8.50 -0.66
N SER A 330 -14.46 -8.43 -1.80
CA SER A 330 -12.99 -8.46 -1.82
C SER A 330 -12.38 -7.25 -1.13
N ILE A 331 -12.91 -6.03 -1.38
CA ILE A 331 -12.42 -4.80 -0.72
C ILE A 331 -12.74 -4.82 0.78
N PRO A 332 -13.99 -5.09 1.22
CA PRO A 332 -14.28 -5.25 2.65
C PRO A 332 -13.39 -6.28 3.36
N LEU A 333 -13.06 -7.40 2.71
CA LEU A 333 -12.16 -8.41 3.27
C LEU A 333 -10.75 -7.87 3.50
N VAL A 334 -10.20 -7.16 2.51
CA VAL A 334 -8.86 -6.56 2.65
C VAL A 334 -8.86 -5.49 3.73
N LEU A 335 -9.86 -4.60 3.75
CA LEU A 335 -10.00 -3.60 4.81
C LEU A 335 -10.14 -4.25 6.20
N GLY A 336 -10.90 -5.35 6.28
CA GLY A 336 -11.02 -6.15 7.50
C GLY A 336 -9.69 -6.77 7.94
N SER A 337 -8.87 -7.26 7.00
CA SER A 337 -7.54 -7.80 7.31
C SER A 337 -6.56 -6.73 7.79
N LEU A 338 -6.62 -5.51 7.20
CA LEU A 338 -5.83 -4.37 7.68
C LEU A 338 -6.27 -3.94 9.08
N ALA A 339 -7.57 -3.82 9.30
CA ALA A 339 -8.12 -3.50 10.63
C ALA A 339 -7.74 -4.57 11.68
N LEU A 340 -7.79 -5.85 11.31
CA LEU A 340 -7.34 -6.94 12.16
C LEU A 340 -5.85 -6.82 12.50
N THR A 341 -5.00 -6.45 11.52
CA THR A 341 -3.56 -6.26 11.77
C THR A 341 -3.32 -5.15 12.80
N VAL A 342 -4.04 -4.02 12.66
CA VAL A 342 -3.96 -2.92 13.62
C VAL A 342 -4.52 -3.33 14.99
N ALA A 343 -5.63 -4.08 15.02
CA ALA A 343 -6.23 -4.58 16.25
C ALA A 343 -5.33 -5.59 16.98
N VAL A 344 -4.62 -6.46 16.25
CA VAL A 344 -3.63 -7.38 16.83
C VAL A 344 -2.45 -6.59 17.40
N CYS A 345 -1.95 -5.59 16.67
CA CYS A 345 -0.89 -4.72 17.14
C CYS A 345 -1.30 -3.98 18.43
N TYR A 346 -2.48 -3.38 18.44
CA TYR A 346 -3.06 -2.72 19.61
C TYR A 346 -3.25 -3.68 20.78
N GLY A 347 -3.80 -4.87 20.52
CA GLY A 347 -4.04 -5.89 21.56
C GLY A 347 -2.75 -6.42 22.20
N LEU A 348 -1.71 -6.67 21.39
CA LEU A 348 -0.40 -7.07 21.89
C LEU A 348 0.23 -5.98 22.77
N LEU A 349 0.09 -4.73 22.36
CA LEU A 349 0.61 -3.59 23.10
C LEU A 349 -0.17 -3.33 24.40
N ALA A 350 -1.50 -3.34 24.35
CA ALA A 350 -2.36 -2.98 25.48
C ALA A 350 -2.51 -4.07 26.56
N LEU A 351 -2.36 -5.36 26.18
CA LEU A 351 -2.61 -6.48 27.09
C LEU A 351 -1.33 -7.20 27.54
N PHE A 352 -0.25 -7.07 26.76
CA PHE A 352 0.97 -7.86 26.99
C PHE A 352 2.24 -7.00 26.99
N ASP A 353 2.15 -5.69 26.82
CA ASP A 353 3.29 -4.77 26.70
C ASP A 353 4.29 -5.22 25.62
N LEU A 354 3.77 -5.78 24.50
CA LEU A 354 4.56 -6.29 23.39
C LEU A 354 4.38 -5.43 22.15
N TRP A 355 5.49 -4.87 21.64
CA TRP A 355 5.50 -4.14 20.40
C TRP A 355 5.68 -5.06 19.19
N PHE A 356 4.67 -5.13 18.34
CA PHE A 356 4.69 -5.81 17.05
C PHE A 356 4.74 -4.77 15.90
N PRO A 357 5.83 -4.71 15.07
CA PRO A 357 5.92 -3.78 13.94
C PRO A 357 5.04 -4.24 12.76
N PRO A 358 3.87 -3.59 12.51
CA PRO A 358 2.86 -4.12 11.59
C PRO A 358 3.07 -3.75 10.12
N ALA A 359 4.00 -2.84 9.78
CA ALA A 359 4.07 -2.24 8.45
C ALA A 359 4.30 -3.26 7.33
N ALA A 360 5.11 -4.30 7.55
CA ALA A 360 5.35 -5.34 6.55
C ALA A 360 4.07 -6.13 6.23
N ALA A 361 3.28 -6.48 7.25
CA ALA A 361 2.00 -7.16 7.08
C ALA A 361 0.98 -6.26 6.36
N LEU A 362 0.87 -4.99 6.77
CA LEU A 362 -0.06 -4.02 6.17
C LEU A 362 0.24 -3.78 4.69
N VAL A 363 1.50 -3.48 4.34
CA VAL A 363 1.91 -3.24 2.95
C VAL A 363 1.70 -4.49 2.09
N SER A 364 2.06 -5.67 2.60
CA SER A 364 1.90 -6.93 1.89
C SER A 364 0.42 -7.26 1.64
N ALA A 365 -0.46 -7.02 2.62
CA ALA A 365 -1.90 -7.19 2.47
C ALA A 365 -2.51 -6.21 1.45
N ILE A 366 -2.05 -4.94 1.42
CA ILE A 366 -2.46 -3.96 0.42
C ILE A 366 -2.05 -4.40 -0.99
N VAL A 367 -0.81 -4.86 -1.16
CA VAL A 367 -0.28 -5.32 -2.47
C VAL A 367 -0.96 -6.61 -2.93
N ALA A 368 -1.41 -7.46 -2.01
CA ALA A 368 -2.10 -8.71 -2.33
C ALA A 368 -3.38 -8.48 -3.16
N TYR A 369 -4.13 -7.42 -2.92
CA TYR A 369 -5.38 -7.12 -3.60
C TYR A 369 -5.21 -6.85 -5.11
N PRO A 370 -4.37 -5.89 -5.55
CA PRO A 370 -4.15 -5.66 -6.97
C PRO A 370 -3.51 -6.86 -7.68
N LEU A 371 -2.60 -7.58 -7.01
CA LEU A 371 -2.01 -8.81 -7.55
C LEU A 371 -3.06 -9.88 -7.81
N TRP A 372 -3.94 -10.13 -6.85
CA TRP A 372 -5.05 -11.07 -6.98
C TRP A 372 -6.03 -10.64 -8.08
N THR A 373 -6.41 -9.35 -8.09
CA THR A 373 -7.35 -8.81 -9.07
C THR A 373 -6.78 -8.90 -10.49
N TRP A 374 -5.51 -8.57 -10.68
CA TRP A 374 -4.83 -8.73 -11.96
C TRP A 374 -4.84 -10.19 -12.43
N ARG A 375 -4.41 -11.11 -11.56
CA ARG A 375 -4.38 -12.54 -11.90
C ARG A 375 -5.76 -13.08 -12.26
N ARG A 376 -6.76 -12.71 -11.51
CA ARG A 376 -8.14 -13.05 -11.78
C ARG A 376 -8.62 -12.50 -13.13
N LEU A 377 -8.28 -11.26 -13.45
CA LEU A 377 -8.62 -10.63 -14.73
C LEU A 377 -7.93 -11.34 -15.89
N GLU A 378 -6.64 -11.64 -15.76
CA GLU A 378 -5.85 -12.37 -16.76
C GLU A 378 -6.42 -13.77 -17.02
N TYR A 379 -6.78 -14.50 -15.94
CA TYR A 379 -7.44 -15.80 -16.05
C TYR A 379 -8.79 -15.69 -16.76
N SER A 380 -9.61 -14.73 -16.39
CA SER A 380 -10.91 -14.49 -17.02
C SER A 380 -10.77 -14.16 -18.50
N MET A 381 -9.78 -13.34 -18.87
CA MET A 381 -9.51 -13.00 -20.27
C MET A 381 -8.95 -14.18 -21.07
N ALA A 382 -8.06 -14.99 -20.48
CA ALA A 382 -7.54 -16.20 -21.10
C ALA A 382 -8.65 -17.23 -21.30
N TYR A 383 -9.52 -17.41 -20.31
CA TYR A 383 -10.70 -18.28 -20.41
C TYR A 383 -11.65 -17.80 -21.51
N MET A 384 -11.98 -16.51 -21.57
CA MET A 384 -12.81 -15.94 -22.62
C MET A 384 -12.17 -16.12 -24.02
N ARG A 385 -10.87 -15.87 -24.18
CA ARG A 385 -10.16 -16.08 -25.44
C ARG A 385 -10.23 -17.54 -25.90
N ASN A 386 -9.98 -18.46 -24.98
CA ASN A 386 -10.05 -19.90 -25.28
C ASN A 386 -11.50 -20.35 -25.59
N ALA A 387 -12.47 -19.80 -24.91
CA ALA A 387 -13.86 -20.11 -25.13
C ALA A 387 -14.39 -19.50 -26.44
N LEU A 388 -13.97 -18.27 -26.78
CA LEU A 388 -14.25 -17.66 -28.10
C LEU A 388 -13.56 -18.42 -29.25
N ALA A 389 -12.32 -18.90 -29.03
CA ALA A 389 -11.62 -19.75 -30.01
C ALA A 389 -12.35 -21.09 -30.23
N ARG A 390 -12.85 -21.72 -29.15
CA ARG A 390 -13.69 -22.94 -29.27
C ARG A 390 -15.05 -22.65 -29.93
N LEU A 391 -15.67 -21.51 -29.63
CA LEU A 391 -16.91 -21.09 -30.33
C LEU A 391 -16.68 -20.79 -31.80
N ALA A 392 -15.51 -20.27 -32.18
CA ALA A 392 -15.12 -20.10 -33.58
C ALA A 392 -14.90 -21.45 -34.29
N GLU A 393 -14.50 -22.50 -33.58
CA GLU A 393 -14.40 -23.87 -34.10
C GLU A 393 -15.76 -24.58 -34.17
N TYR A 394 -16.75 -24.24 -33.34
CA TYR A 394 -18.03 -24.95 -33.19
C TYR A 394 -19.26 -24.15 -33.70
N SER A 395 -19.76 -24.63 -34.73
CA SER A 395 -21.03 -24.79 -35.45
C SER A 395 -22.05 -23.63 -35.60
N ASP A 396 -22.48 -22.84 -34.65
CA ASP A 396 -23.54 -21.84 -34.91
C ASP A 396 -23.00 -20.45 -35.28
N LEU A 397 -21.94 -20.01 -34.61
CA LEU A 397 -21.19 -18.83 -35.06
C LEU A 397 -20.48 -19.16 -36.39
N ASN A 398 -19.93 -20.37 -36.52
CA ASN A 398 -19.32 -20.85 -37.75
C ASN A 398 -20.36 -21.01 -38.86
N ARG A 399 -21.61 -21.35 -38.53
CA ARG A 399 -22.73 -21.41 -39.52
C ARG A 399 -23.16 -20.02 -39.95
N ARG A 400 -23.28 -19.07 -39.03
CA ARG A 400 -23.53 -17.65 -39.37
C ARG A 400 -22.30 -17.00 -40.03
N LEU A 401 -21.11 -17.44 -39.64
CA LEU A 401 -19.85 -17.05 -40.27
C LEU A 401 -19.60 -17.75 -41.61
N THR A 402 -20.20 -18.87 -41.90
CA THR A 402 -20.11 -19.62 -43.18
C THR A 402 -21.25 -19.33 -44.11
N GLU A 403 -22.35 -18.70 -43.68
CA GLU A 403 -23.35 -18.22 -44.61
C GLU A 403 -22.75 -17.15 -45.54
N PRO A 404 -22.98 -17.27 -46.86
CA PRO A 404 -22.40 -16.33 -47.81
C PRO A 404 -22.91 -14.91 -47.51
N ALA A 405 -21.98 -13.99 -47.32
CA ALA A 405 -22.34 -12.59 -47.10
C ALA A 405 -22.97 -11.99 -48.36
N PRO A 406 -24.02 -11.19 -48.23
CA PRO A 406 -24.62 -10.53 -49.40
C PRO A 406 -23.60 -9.61 -50.08
N MET A 407 -23.55 -9.66 -51.43
CA MET A 407 -22.63 -8.87 -52.25
C MET A 407 -22.70 -7.36 -51.91
N SER A 408 -23.87 -6.86 -51.58
CA SER A 408 -24.06 -5.47 -51.17
C SER A 408 -23.30 -5.07 -49.91
N ARG A 409 -23.10 -6.02 -48.98
CA ARG A 409 -22.32 -5.76 -47.73
C ARG A 409 -20.80 -5.70 -48.03
N MET A 410 -20.33 -6.58 -48.91
CA MET A 410 -18.94 -6.54 -49.37
C MET A 410 -18.63 -5.23 -50.11
N LEU A 411 -19.51 -4.78 -51.00
CA LEU A 411 -19.31 -3.53 -51.73
C LEU A 411 -19.34 -2.29 -50.80
N ARG A 412 -20.16 -2.30 -49.76
CA ARG A 412 -20.14 -1.23 -48.75
C ARG A 412 -18.83 -1.19 -47.96
N MET A 413 -18.28 -2.35 -47.60
CA MET A 413 -16.97 -2.41 -46.95
C MET A 413 -15.84 -1.84 -47.82
N LEU A 414 -15.87 -2.16 -49.14
CA LEU A 414 -14.92 -1.60 -50.10
C LEU A 414 -15.06 -0.08 -50.23
N ASP A 415 -16.27 0.42 -50.21
CA ASP A 415 -16.58 1.82 -50.49
C ASP A 415 -16.41 2.74 -49.28
N GLN A 416 -16.61 2.22 -48.06
CA GLN A 416 -16.72 3.02 -46.84
C GLN A 416 -15.67 2.73 -45.79
N VAL A 417 -15.07 1.54 -45.76
CA VAL A 417 -14.16 1.12 -44.68
C VAL A 417 -12.73 0.94 -45.13
N LEU A 418 -12.52 0.29 -46.30
CA LEU A 418 -11.16 0.04 -46.78
C LEU A 418 -10.58 1.28 -47.48
N PRO A 419 -9.28 1.53 -47.38
CA PRO A 419 -8.62 2.69 -48.00
C PRO A 419 -8.43 2.48 -49.52
N VAL A 420 -9.53 2.20 -50.19
CA VAL A 420 -9.59 1.93 -51.63
C VAL A 420 -9.80 3.25 -52.36
N ARG A 421 -9.01 3.53 -53.38
CA ARG A 421 -9.19 4.68 -54.26
C ARG A 421 -10.36 4.47 -55.20
N ALA A 422 -10.44 3.26 -55.81
CA ALA A 422 -11.52 2.85 -56.66
C ALA A 422 -11.62 1.33 -56.75
N TRP A 423 -12.81 0.80 -56.99
CA TRP A 423 -13.02 -0.61 -57.25
C TRP A 423 -13.91 -0.83 -58.49
N ARG A 424 -13.73 -1.94 -59.14
CA ARG A 424 -14.49 -2.36 -60.30
C ARG A 424 -14.85 -3.82 -60.17
N LEU A 425 -16.13 -4.13 -60.22
CA LEU A 425 -16.63 -5.51 -60.25
C LEU A 425 -17.14 -5.84 -61.66
N GLN A 426 -16.60 -6.87 -62.28
CA GLN A 426 -16.93 -7.29 -63.62
C GLN A 426 -17.46 -8.73 -63.64
N THR A 427 -18.54 -8.97 -64.33
CA THR A 427 -19.15 -10.28 -64.57
C THR A 427 -18.85 -10.74 -66.00
N GLN A 428 -18.71 -12.02 -66.25
CA GLN A 428 -18.63 -12.53 -67.64
C GLN A 428 -19.94 -12.18 -68.39
N GLY A 429 -19.87 -11.23 -69.36
CA GLY A 429 -20.98 -10.81 -70.18
C GLY A 429 -21.87 -9.71 -69.62
N GLY A 430 -21.56 -9.13 -68.44
CA GLY A 430 -22.32 -8.01 -67.84
C GLY A 430 -21.59 -6.68 -67.89
N ALA A 431 -22.34 -5.59 -67.73
CA ALA A 431 -21.75 -4.25 -67.56
C ALA A 431 -20.97 -4.17 -66.23
N PRO A 432 -19.76 -3.57 -66.20
CA PRO A 432 -19.00 -3.43 -64.99
C PRO A 432 -19.68 -2.45 -64.00
N VAL A 433 -19.73 -2.82 -62.72
CA VAL A 433 -20.16 -1.95 -61.65
C VAL A 433 -18.88 -1.40 -61.00
N SER A 434 -18.80 -0.10 -60.76
CA SER A 434 -17.63 0.53 -60.15
C SER A 434 -18.06 1.52 -59.07
N GLY A 435 -17.21 1.73 -58.09
CA GLY A 435 -17.37 2.70 -57.01
C GLY A 435 -16.00 3.22 -56.53
N GLY A 436 -16.01 4.13 -55.56
CA GLY A 436 -14.83 4.77 -54.99
C GLY A 436 -14.84 6.29 -55.19
N GLU A 437 -13.84 6.95 -54.60
CA GLU A 437 -13.78 8.44 -54.48
C GLU A 437 -13.27 9.16 -55.74
N SER A 438 -12.79 8.47 -56.78
CA SER A 438 -12.04 9.11 -57.86
C SER A 438 -12.84 9.42 -59.11
N LEU A 439 -12.95 10.70 -59.44
CA LEU A 439 -13.40 11.21 -60.74
C LEU A 439 -12.32 11.13 -61.85
N ALA A 440 -11.09 10.80 -61.51
CA ALA A 440 -9.97 10.70 -62.45
C ALA A 440 -9.81 9.26 -62.98
N PRO A 441 -9.39 9.04 -64.24
CA PRO A 441 -9.19 7.72 -64.83
C PRO A 441 -8.16 6.91 -64.01
N VAL A 442 -8.57 5.71 -63.57
CA VAL A 442 -7.73 4.81 -62.79
C VAL A 442 -7.01 3.88 -63.76
N ASP A 443 -5.67 3.80 -63.62
CA ASP A 443 -4.87 2.80 -64.33
C ASP A 443 -5.03 1.42 -63.67
N TRP A 444 -5.90 0.59 -64.21
CA TRP A 444 -6.19 -0.76 -63.74
C TRP A 444 -5.06 -1.77 -64.00
N ARG A 445 -4.01 -1.39 -64.72
CA ARG A 445 -2.84 -2.24 -65.03
C ARG A 445 -1.61 -1.80 -64.25
N GLY A 446 -1.70 -0.72 -63.48
CA GLY A 446 -0.59 -0.22 -62.67
C GLY A 446 -0.31 -1.06 -61.41
N GLN A 447 0.81 -0.80 -60.77
CA GLN A 447 1.27 -1.55 -59.56
C GLN A 447 0.32 -1.42 -58.35
N LEU A 448 -0.52 -0.39 -58.30
CA LEU A 448 -1.46 -0.13 -57.20
C LEU A 448 -2.83 -0.81 -57.43
N ALA A 449 -3.07 -1.47 -58.56
CA ALA A 449 -4.31 -2.18 -58.82
C ALA A 449 -4.11 -3.69 -58.76
N ARG A 450 -5.00 -4.37 -58.03
CA ARG A 450 -4.97 -5.84 -57.95
C ARG A 450 -6.26 -6.45 -58.40
N ARG A 451 -6.18 -7.62 -58.99
CA ARG A 451 -7.32 -8.40 -59.54
C ARG A 451 -7.57 -9.62 -58.65
N TYR A 452 -8.86 -9.78 -58.27
CA TYR A 452 -9.30 -10.90 -57.44
C TYR A 452 -10.47 -11.62 -58.15
N PRO A 453 -10.21 -12.78 -58.76
CA PRO A 453 -11.27 -13.61 -59.33
C PRO A 453 -11.96 -14.40 -58.22
N PHE A 454 -13.30 -14.43 -58.24
CA PHE A 454 -14.12 -15.17 -57.28
C PHE A 454 -15.44 -15.67 -57.91
N ARG A 455 -16.15 -16.55 -57.17
CA ARG A 455 -17.46 -17.05 -57.56
C ARG A 455 -18.51 -16.67 -56.55
N HIS A 456 -19.66 -16.18 -56.98
CA HIS A 456 -20.80 -15.90 -56.15
C HIS A 456 -22.08 -16.41 -56.83
N GLU A 457 -22.90 -17.18 -56.13
CA GLU A 457 -24.13 -17.81 -56.67
C GLU A 457 -23.93 -18.53 -58.01
N GLY A 458 -22.79 -19.22 -58.18
CA GLY A 458 -22.47 -19.96 -59.39
C GLY A 458 -21.92 -19.14 -60.57
N LYS A 459 -21.97 -17.81 -60.51
CA LYS A 459 -21.42 -16.89 -61.51
C LYS A 459 -19.98 -16.51 -61.17
N ARG A 460 -19.16 -16.32 -62.24
CA ARG A 460 -17.78 -15.82 -62.06
C ARG A 460 -17.74 -14.32 -62.10
N TYR A 461 -17.06 -13.74 -61.09
CA TYR A 461 -16.83 -12.31 -60.95
C TYR A 461 -15.34 -12.03 -60.88
N GLU A 462 -14.96 -10.85 -61.33
CA GLU A 462 -13.62 -10.30 -61.17
C GLU A 462 -13.73 -8.97 -60.44
N LEU A 463 -13.13 -8.91 -59.25
CA LEU A 463 -13.02 -7.67 -58.50
C LEU A 463 -11.66 -7.04 -58.75
N TRP A 464 -11.64 -5.83 -59.21
CA TRP A 464 -10.43 -5.02 -59.35
C TRP A 464 -10.48 -3.94 -58.27
N VAL A 465 -9.38 -3.82 -57.49
CA VAL A 465 -9.25 -2.85 -56.41
C VAL A 465 -8.00 -2.05 -56.66
N ALA A 466 -8.12 -0.72 -56.68
CA ALA A 466 -7.04 0.22 -56.78
C ALA A 466 -6.88 0.94 -55.41
N TRP A 467 -5.69 0.82 -54.82
CA TRP A 467 -5.41 1.38 -53.53
C TRP A 467 -5.01 2.86 -53.58
N ARG A 468 -5.14 3.60 -52.47
CA ARG A 468 -4.65 4.97 -52.36
C ARG A 468 -3.12 4.96 -52.39
N GLN A 469 -2.51 6.04 -52.92
CA GLN A 469 -1.03 6.16 -52.98
C GLN A 469 -0.42 6.19 -51.57
N GLY A 470 0.71 5.49 -51.38
CA GLY A 470 1.44 5.45 -50.12
C GLY A 470 1.05 4.33 -49.16
N LEU A 471 0.08 3.46 -49.54
CA LEU A 471 -0.33 2.31 -48.74
C LEU A 471 0.31 1.02 -49.26
N ASP A 472 0.71 0.14 -48.32
CA ASP A 472 1.15 -1.22 -48.67
C ASP A 472 -0.06 -2.10 -48.99
N ALA A 473 -0.24 -2.41 -50.27
CA ALA A 473 -1.33 -3.25 -50.76
C ALA A 473 -1.34 -4.65 -50.14
N ASP A 474 -0.19 -5.19 -49.71
CA ASP A 474 -0.06 -6.53 -49.14
C ASP A 474 -0.74 -6.62 -47.75
N THR A 475 -0.71 -5.56 -46.98
CA THR A 475 -1.36 -5.47 -45.66
C THR A 475 -2.87 -5.72 -45.75
N TYR A 476 -3.52 -5.22 -46.81
CA TYR A 476 -4.98 -5.33 -46.98
C TYR A 476 -5.42 -6.50 -47.88
N ASP A 477 -4.49 -7.17 -48.55
CA ASP A 477 -4.78 -8.32 -49.44
C ASP A 477 -5.45 -9.47 -48.68
N TYR A 478 -5.04 -9.71 -47.43
CA TYR A 478 -5.65 -10.72 -46.56
C TYR A 478 -7.15 -10.43 -46.33
N TRP A 479 -7.51 -9.20 -46.08
CA TRP A 479 -8.91 -8.81 -45.82
C TRP A 479 -9.81 -8.93 -47.07
N ILE A 480 -9.29 -8.54 -48.24
CA ILE A 480 -9.99 -8.74 -49.50
C ILE A 480 -10.25 -10.22 -49.74
N ARG A 481 -9.23 -11.07 -49.59
CA ARG A 481 -9.37 -12.54 -49.75
C ARG A 481 -10.34 -13.12 -48.72
N ALA A 482 -10.31 -12.70 -47.48
CA ALA A 482 -11.24 -13.15 -46.46
C ALA A 482 -12.70 -12.74 -46.76
N MET A 483 -12.94 -11.53 -47.25
CA MET A 483 -14.26 -11.09 -47.70
C MET A 483 -14.74 -11.91 -48.89
N LEU A 484 -13.89 -12.14 -49.87
CA LEU A 484 -14.24 -12.92 -51.07
C LEU A 484 -14.54 -14.39 -50.72
N ALA A 485 -13.72 -15.01 -49.87
CA ALA A 485 -13.95 -16.38 -49.40
C ALA A 485 -15.32 -16.49 -48.70
N ARG A 486 -15.74 -15.45 -48.02
CA ARG A 486 -17.05 -15.38 -47.38
C ARG A 486 -18.23 -15.26 -48.36
N THR A 487 -18.01 -14.62 -49.49
CA THR A 487 -19.01 -14.54 -50.57
C THR A 487 -19.08 -15.80 -51.43
N GLU A 488 -18.00 -16.61 -51.45
CA GLU A 488 -17.91 -17.85 -52.20
C GLU A 488 -18.48 -19.08 -51.46
N ALA A 489 -18.72 -19.00 -50.13
CA ALA A 489 -19.13 -20.14 -49.31
C ALA A 489 -20.37 -20.85 -49.92
N ARG A 490 -20.21 -22.11 -50.28
CA ARG A 490 -21.32 -22.94 -50.79
C ARG A 490 -22.20 -23.39 -49.64
N ARG A 491 -23.53 -23.31 -49.83
CA ARG A 491 -24.46 -24.08 -48.98
C ARG A 491 -24.13 -25.57 -49.13
N PRO A 492 -23.92 -26.30 -48.01
CA PRO A 492 -23.75 -27.73 -48.09
C PRO A 492 -25.03 -28.36 -48.66
N SER A 493 -24.90 -29.02 -49.81
CA SER A 493 -25.99 -29.79 -50.43
C SER A 493 -26.25 -31.03 -49.57
N GLY A 494 -27.38 -31.07 -48.88
CA GLY A 494 -27.84 -32.24 -48.15
C GLY A 494 -28.26 -33.35 -49.08
N GLY A 495 -27.64 -34.51 -48.96
CA GLY A 495 -28.11 -35.79 -49.51
C GLY A 495 -28.41 -36.75 -48.34
N PRO A 496 -29.43 -37.60 -48.46
CA PRO A 496 -29.92 -38.41 -47.35
C PRO A 496 -29.06 -39.69 -47.12
N ARG A 497 -28.61 -39.93 -45.90
CA ARG A 497 -28.23 -41.25 -45.38
C ARG A 497 -28.94 -41.44 -44.04
N TYR A 498 -30.03 -42.15 -44.10
CA TYR A 498 -30.72 -42.70 -42.95
C TYR A 498 -29.98 -43.93 -42.45
N GLU A 499 -29.82 -44.07 -41.13
CA GLU A 499 -29.56 -45.27 -40.30
C GLU A 499 -28.38 -45.30 -39.33
N VAL A 500 -27.61 -44.24 -39.23
CA VAL A 500 -26.66 -44.11 -38.11
C VAL A 500 -27.06 -42.96 -37.17
N ILE A 501 -28.27 -42.46 -37.35
CA ILE A 501 -28.68 -41.12 -36.95
C ILE A 501 -29.20 -41.07 -35.50
N GLU A 502 -29.82 -42.13 -34.95
CA GLU A 502 -30.41 -42.03 -33.62
C GLU A 502 -29.38 -41.94 -32.47
N LYS A 503 -28.31 -42.70 -32.53
CA LYS A 503 -27.23 -42.58 -31.54
C LYS A 503 -26.39 -41.31 -31.67
N HIS A 504 -26.34 -40.73 -32.87
CA HIS A 504 -25.69 -39.42 -33.09
C HIS A 504 -26.61 -38.26 -32.70
N ILE A 505 -27.94 -38.39 -32.86
CA ILE A 505 -28.91 -37.36 -32.48
C ILE A 505 -28.99 -37.17 -30.96
N GLU A 506 -28.90 -38.23 -30.18
CA GLU A 506 -28.84 -38.10 -28.72
C GLU A 506 -27.54 -37.44 -28.21
N ARG A 507 -26.39 -37.79 -28.83
CA ARG A 507 -25.14 -37.07 -28.57
C ARG A 507 -25.17 -35.64 -29.05
N LEU A 508 -25.73 -35.37 -30.20
CA LEU A 508 -25.87 -34.02 -30.75
C LEU A 508 -26.85 -33.17 -29.91
N ARG A 509 -27.96 -33.74 -29.40
CA ARG A 509 -28.85 -33.03 -28.50
C ARG A 509 -28.22 -32.70 -27.14
N SER A 510 -27.42 -33.59 -26.58
CA SER A 510 -26.72 -33.32 -25.32
C SER A 510 -25.59 -32.30 -25.51
N GLU A 511 -24.91 -32.31 -26.66
CA GLU A 511 -23.90 -31.30 -27.00
C GLU A 511 -24.55 -29.95 -27.38
N GLU A 512 -25.69 -29.95 -28.07
CA GLU A 512 -26.46 -28.78 -28.40
C GLU A 512 -27.03 -28.07 -27.15
N GLN A 513 -27.52 -28.84 -26.17
CA GLN A 513 -27.92 -28.29 -24.86
C GLN A 513 -26.74 -27.71 -24.07
N ARG A 514 -25.59 -28.36 -24.16
CA ARG A 514 -24.36 -27.88 -23.53
C ARG A 514 -23.83 -26.62 -24.22
N GLN A 515 -23.94 -26.54 -25.53
CA GLN A 515 -23.59 -25.35 -26.33
C GLN A 515 -24.54 -24.20 -26.07
N GLN A 516 -25.85 -24.45 -26.01
CA GLN A 516 -26.84 -23.41 -25.66
C GLN A 516 -26.63 -22.88 -24.25
N ALA A 517 -26.28 -23.73 -23.29
CA ALA A 517 -25.90 -23.31 -21.94
C ALA A 517 -24.62 -22.46 -21.92
N LEU A 518 -23.63 -22.83 -22.73
CA LEU A 518 -22.38 -22.07 -22.89
C LEU A 518 -22.63 -20.72 -23.58
N THR A 519 -23.41 -20.70 -24.65
CA THR A 519 -23.78 -19.47 -25.36
C THR A 519 -24.56 -18.51 -24.47
N ARG A 520 -25.51 -19.02 -23.67
CA ARG A 520 -26.20 -18.23 -22.66
C ARG A 520 -25.27 -17.71 -21.58
N PHE A 521 -24.32 -18.54 -21.12
CA PHE A 521 -23.32 -18.12 -20.12
C PHE A 521 -22.46 -16.98 -20.68
N PHE A 522 -22.02 -17.08 -21.94
CA PHE A 522 -21.27 -16.01 -22.61
C PHE A 522 -22.08 -14.74 -22.83
N GLN A 523 -23.30 -14.87 -23.31
CA GLN A 523 -24.20 -13.73 -23.49
C GLN A 523 -24.44 -13.01 -22.16
N VAL A 524 -24.68 -13.76 -21.09
CA VAL A 524 -24.84 -13.20 -19.74
C VAL A 524 -23.54 -12.59 -19.22
N GLY A 525 -22.39 -13.26 -19.43
CA GLY A 525 -21.07 -12.76 -19.03
C GLY A 525 -20.69 -11.47 -19.76
N LEU A 526 -20.87 -11.43 -21.08
CA LEU A 526 -20.59 -10.24 -21.89
C LEU A 526 -21.63 -9.12 -21.63
N ALA A 527 -22.88 -9.48 -21.34
CA ALA A 527 -23.94 -8.51 -21.01
C ALA A 527 -23.68 -7.80 -19.65
N GLN A 528 -23.00 -8.45 -18.72
CA GLN A 528 -22.66 -7.88 -17.41
C GLN A 528 -21.35 -7.07 -17.39
N MET A 529 -20.62 -7.01 -18.50
CA MET A 529 -19.41 -6.19 -18.58
C MET A 529 -19.76 -4.70 -18.53
N SER A 530 -18.98 -3.95 -17.77
CA SER A 530 -19.07 -2.48 -17.69
C SER A 530 -18.50 -1.79 -18.94
N GLU A 531 -17.76 -2.52 -19.76
CA GLU A 531 -17.21 -2.05 -21.04
C GLU A 531 -18.16 -2.42 -22.19
N GLY A 532 -18.27 -1.55 -23.18
CA GLY A 532 -19.00 -1.84 -24.41
C GLY A 532 -18.24 -2.86 -25.25
N VAL A 533 -18.89 -3.98 -25.62
CA VAL A 533 -18.32 -5.04 -26.45
C VAL A 533 -19.14 -5.18 -27.73
N LEU A 534 -18.45 -5.06 -28.85
CA LEU A 534 -18.99 -5.25 -30.19
C LEU A 534 -18.14 -6.26 -30.94
N ILE A 535 -18.75 -7.28 -31.52
CA ILE A 535 -18.08 -8.29 -32.35
C ILE A 535 -18.63 -8.24 -33.75
N CYS A 536 -17.77 -8.06 -34.74
CA CYS A 536 -18.12 -8.00 -36.15
C CYS A 536 -17.50 -9.13 -36.95
N ASP A 537 -18.15 -9.46 -38.07
CA ASP A 537 -17.56 -10.38 -39.06
C ASP A 537 -16.59 -9.64 -40.02
N ALA A 538 -15.90 -10.40 -40.87
CA ALA A 538 -14.96 -9.85 -41.86
C ALA A 538 -15.62 -8.92 -42.91
N CYS A 539 -16.94 -8.96 -43.06
CA CYS A 539 -17.71 -8.09 -43.93
C CYS A 539 -18.34 -6.89 -43.20
N GLY A 540 -17.96 -6.66 -41.93
CA GLY A 540 -18.44 -5.56 -41.12
C GLY A 540 -19.86 -5.75 -40.57
N GLY A 541 -20.43 -6.95 -40.64
CA GLY A 541 -21.72 -7.26 -40.02
C GLY A 541 -21.56 -7.44 -38.50
N VAL A 542 -22.42 -6.81 -37.71
CA VAL A 542 -22.41 -6.96 -36.26
C VAL A 542 -22.95 -8.35 -35.89
N VAL A 543 -22.12 -9.17 -35.28
CA VAL A 543 -22.46 -10.51 -34.84
C VAL A 543 -22.98 -10.50 -33.39
N PHE A 544 -22.41 -9.64 -32.55
CA PHE A 544 -22.80 -9.48 -31.16
C PHE A 544 -22.55 -8.07 -30.67
N ILE A 545 -23.48 -7.56 -29.86
CA ILE A 545 -23.35 -6.29 -29.13
C ILE A 545 -23.90 -6.47 -27.72
N ASN A 546 -23.11 -6.07 -26.70
CA ASN A 546 -23.60 -6.13 -25.32
C ASN A 546 -24.48 -4.90 -24.98
N PRO A 547 -25.32 -4.96 -23.93
CA PRO A 547 -26.19 -3.84 -23.55
C PRO A 547 -25.43 -2.54 -23.30
N GLN A 548 -24.21 -2.62 -22.79
CA GLN A 548 -23.37 -1.46 -22.53
C GLN A 548 -22.91 -0.80 -23.83
N ALA A 549 -22.53 -1.58 -24.85
CA ALA A 549 -22.18 -1.03 -26.15
C ALA A 549 -23.42 -0.47 -26.86
N ALA A 550 -24.57 -1.16 -26.79
CA ALA A 550 -25.84 -0.67 -27.34
C ALA A 550 -26.23 0.68 -26.70
N TYR A 551 -26.11 0.80 -25.38
CA TYR A 551 -26.34 2.06 -24.67
C TYR A 551 -25.36 3.16 -25.09
N LEU A 552 -24.05 2.86 -25.11
CA LEU A 552 -23.00 3.82 -25.47
C LEU A 552 -23.14 4.33 -26.91
N LEU A 553 -23.64 3.48 -27.80
CA LEU A 553 -23.82 3.78 -29.22
C LEU A 553 -25.26 4.26 -29.55
N SER A 554 -26.13 4.39 -28.54
CA SER A 554 -27.56 4.76 -28.70
C SER A 554 -28.32 3.86 -29.69
N LEU A 555 -27.99 2.57 -29.71
CA LEU A 555 -28.56 1.58 -30.61
C LEU A 555 -29.68 0.75 -29.95
N GLU A 556 -30.27 1.24 -28.86
CA GLU A 556 -31.37 0.58 -28.17
C GLU A 556 -32.60 0.43 -29.11
N GLY A 557 -33.02 -0.84 -29.31
CA GLY A 557 -34.17 -1.16 -30.15
C GLY A 557 -33.88 -1.38 -31.64
N VAL A 558 -32.61 -1.29 -32.07
CA VAL A 558 -32.22 -1.59 -33.46
C VAL A 558 -31.90 -3.08 -33.60
N GLY A 559 -32.49 -3.77 -34.57
CA GLY A 559 -32.22 -5.19 -34.82
C GLY A 559 -30.75 -5.42 -35.18
N GLN A 560 -30.09 -6.38 -34.52
CA GLN A 560 -28.67 -6.69 -34.73
C GLN A 560 -28.35 -7.11 -36.17
N ASP A 561 -29.29 -7.71 -36.86
CA ASP A 561 -29.10 -8.22 -38.23
C ASP A 561 -28.99 -7.12 -39.30
N THR A 562 -29.38 -5.89 -38.98
CA THR A 562 -29.37 -4.74 -39.90
C THR A 562 -28.17 -3.81 -39.70
N LEU A 563 -27.45 -3.97 -38.59
CA LEU A 563 -26.30 -3.13 -38.22
C LEU A 563 -25.03 -3.54 -38.93
N GLY A 564 -24.35 -2.56 -39.51
CA GLY A 564 -23.00 -2.71 -40.05
C GLY A 564 -22.02 -1.77 -39.38
N LEU A 565 -20.72 -2.12 -39.46
CA LEU A 565 -19.62 -1.32 -38.89
C LEU A 565 -19.63 0.13 -39.44
N ALA A 566 -20.01 0.30 -40.70
CA ALA A 566 -20.13 1.60 -41.36
C ALA A 566 -21.28 2.45 -40.83
N ASP A 567 -22.35 1.83 -40.37
CA ASP A 567 -23.53 2.53 -39.84
C ASP A 567 -23.23 3.06 -38.42
N ILE A 568 -22.46 2.31 -37.65
CA ILE A 568 -22.02 2.69 -36.30
C ILE A 568 -21.08 3.90 -36.31
N GLY A 569 -20.23 4.02 -37.31
CA GLY A 569 -19.29 5.14 -37.45
C GLY A 569 -19.93 6.51 -37.53
N ARG A 570 -21.19 6.58 -37.98
CA ARG A 570 -21.95 7.84 -38.04
C ARG A 570 -22.41 8.35 -36.69
N GLU A 571 -22.44 7.49 -35.68
CA GLU A 571 -22.92 7.80 -34.32
C GLU A 571 -21.79 8.12 -33.36
N LEU A 572 -20.50 7.95 -33.77
CA LEU A 572 -19.32 8.12 -32.91
C LEU A 572 -18.59 9.43 -33.20
N GLU A 573 -18.23 10.13 -32.14
CA GLU A 573 -17.27 11.25 -32.17
C GLU A 573 -16.01 10.86 -31.38
N PHE A 574 -14.87 11.02 -32.00
CA PHE A 574 -13.59 10.75 -31.36
C PHE A 574 -12.96 12.03 -30.81
N HIS A 575 -12.19 11.89 -29.72
CA HIS A 575 -11.35 12.97 -29.19
C HIS A 575 -10.10 13.09 -30.07
N GLY A 576 -10.01 14.18 -30.86
CA GLY A 576 -8.92 14.46 -31.78
C GLY A 576 -9.39 14.48 -33.24
N ASP A 577 -8.52 14.89 -34.15
CA ASP A 577 -8.76 15.09 -35.60
C ASP A 577 -8.93 13.77 -36.40
N ARG A 578 -9.09 12.62 -35.75
CA ARG A 578 -9.18 11.32 -36.41
C ARG A 578 -10.60 10.83 -36.51
N ASP A 579 -10.97 10.39 -37.73
CA ASP A 579 -12.28 9.82 -38.03
C ASP A 579 -12.37 8.33 -37.65
N TRP A 580 -13.62 7.83 -37.48
CA TRP A 580 -13.94 6.42 -37.31
C TRP A 580 -13.27 5.52 -38.33
N MET A 581 -13.23 5.98 -39.57
CA MET A 581 -12.66 5.25 -40.69
C MET A 581 -11.16 5.07 -40.58
N GLU A 582 -10.41 6.09 -40.11
CA GLU A 582 -8.99 5.97 -39.84
C GLU A 582 -8.69 4.96 -38.73
N LEU A 583 -9.51 4.98 -37.68
CA LEU A 583 -9.36 4.01 -36.58
C LEU A 583 -9.60 2.58 -37.04
N LEU A 584 -10.64 2.33 -37.84
CA LEU A 584 -10.89 1.01 -38.40
C LEU A 584 -9.76 0.53 -39.32
N GLN A 585 -9.20 1.43 -40.13
CA GLN A 585 -8.06 1.11 -40.99
C GLN A 585 -6.80 0.75 -40.17
N GLU A 586 -6.55 1.48 -39.08
CA GLU A 586 -5.45 1.20 -38.15
C GLU A 586 -5.64 -0.18 -37.46
N VAL A 587 -6.88 -0.52 -37.02
CA VAL A 587 -7.19 -1.85 -36.47
C VAL A 587 -7.01 -2.95 -37.48
N LEU A 588 -7.44 -2.74 -38.72
CA LEU A 588 -7.32 -3.72 -39.79
C LEU A 588 -5.84 -3.93 -40.22
N ALA A 589 -5.00 -2.90 -40.10
CA ALA A 589 -3.57 -2.98 -40.41
C ALA A 589 -2.76 -3.62 -39.27
N ASP A 590 -2.93 -3.17 -38.03
CA ASP A 590 -2.07 -3.51 -36.89
C ASP A 590 -2.73 -4.48 -35.90
N GLY A 591 -4.03 -4.69 -35.98
CA GLY A 591 -4.78 -5.58 -35.07
C GLY A 591 -4.89 -5.07 -33.63
N ARG A 592 -4.48 -3.83 -33.33
CA ARG A 592 -4.52 -3.27 -31.96
C ARG A 592 -4.78 -1.77 -31.94
N VAL A 593 -5.94 -1.34 -31.45
CA VAL A 593 -6.14 0.07 -31.07
C VAL A 593 -6.93 0.18 -29.76
N GLN A 594 -6.47 1.04 -28.86
CA GLN A 594 -7.22 1.43 -27.66
C GLN A 594 -7.41 2.95 -27.69
N LYS A 595 -8.64 3.43 -27.96
CA LYS A 595 -8.99 4.87 -27.93
C LYS A 595 -10.35 5.10 -27.28
N GLU A 596 -10.47 6.25 -26.60
CA GLU A 596 -11.74 6.72 -26.03
C GLU A 596 -12.56 7.44 -27.10
N CYS A 597 -13.84 7.08 -27.25
CA CYS A 597 -14.77 7.75 -28.14
C CYS A 597 -16.04 8.19 -27.40
N ARG A 598 -16.71 9.23 -27.92
CA ARG A 598 -18.00 9.71 -27.44
C ARG A 598 -19.09 9.50 -28.53
N ASN A 599 -20.29 9.22 -28.08
CA ASN A 599 -21.46 9.15 -28.96
C ASN A 599 -21.98 10.58 -29.27
N ARG A 600 -22.24 10.89 -30.54
CA ARG A 600 -22.82 12.17 -30.98
C ARG A 600 -24.17 12.51 -30.33
N ARG A 601 -24.98 11.50 -30.04
CA ARG A 601 -26.30 11.68 -29.41
C ARG A 601 -26.28 11.98 -27.93
N SER A 602 -25.13 11.83 -27.27
CA SER A 602 -24.99 12.12 -25.83
C SER A 602 -24.71 13.61 -25.53
N VAL A 603 -24.56 14.45 -26.55
CA VAL A 603 -24.46 15.90 -26.38
C VAL A 603 -25.89 16.43 -26.24
N SER A 604 -26.29 16.78 -25.02
CA SER A 604 -27.58 17.36 -24.72
C SER A 604 -27.82 18.64 -25.54
N PRO A 605 -29.04 18.90 -26.02
CA PRO A 605 -29.40 20.11 -26.76
C PRO A 605 -29.51 21.30 -25.81
N SER A 606 -28.37 21.88 -25.38
CA SER A 606 -28.32 23.10 -24.57
C SER A 606 -27.78 24.31 -25.32
N GLU A 607 -27.91 24.33 -26.66
CA GLU A 607 -27.67 25.53 -27.46
C GLU A 607 -28.88 25.87 -28.33
N ARG A 608 -30.01 26.19 -27.71
CA ARG A 608 -31.04 27.06 -28.30
C ARG A 608 -31.54 28.00 -27.21
N GLY A 609 -31.21 29.24 -27.37
CA GLY A 609 -31.59 30.51 -26.82
C GLY A 609 -32.56 30.64 -25.64
N PRO A 610 -32.64 31.82 -25.05
CA PRO A 610 -33.04 31.97 -23.66
C PRO A 610 -34.54 32.05 -23.52
N GLU A 611 -35.11 31.24 -22.63
CA GLU A 611 -36.21 31.64 -21.74
C GLU A 611 -36.72 30.46 -20.92
N SER A 612 -36.70 30.68 -19.66
CA SER A 612 -37.40 30.03 -18.55
C SER A 612 -36.47 29.31 -17.55
N ARG A 613 -36.27 30.04 -16.44
CA ARG A 613 -35.71 29.53 -15.17
C ARG A 613 -36.63 28.45 -14.61
N LEU A 614 -36.04 27.23 -14.42
CA LEU A 614 -36.45 26.33 -13.35
C LEU A 614 -35.22 25.56 -12.93
N GLN A 615 -34.80 25.83 -11.69
CA GLN A 615 -33.68 25.16 -11.03
C GLN A 615 -34.03 23.71 -10.76
N LEU A 616 -33.23 22.79 -11.30
CA LEU A 616 -33.13 21.40 -10.86
C LEU A 616 -31.64 21.05 -10.65
N PRO A 617 -31.29 20.22 -9.65
CA PRO A 617 -29.95 20.11 -9.15
C PRO A 617 -28.99 19.41 -10.12
N ALA A 618 -27.78 19.92 -10.18
CA ALA A 618 -26.66 19.40 -10.95
C ALA A 618 -26.45 17.89 -10.73
N ARG A 619 -26.76 17.08 -11.72
CA ARG A 619 -26.28 15.70 -11.78
C ARG A 619 -24.82 15.70 -12.22
N ARG A 620 -23.99 15.06 -11.38
CA ARG A 620 -22.56 14.86 -11.55
C ARG A 620 -22.25 14.26 -12.92
N CYS A 621 -21.23 14.80 -13.57
CA CYS A 621 -20.65 14.26 -14.80
C CYS A 621 -20.38 12.76 -14.69
N CYS A 622 -20.85 11.99 -15.67
CA CYS A 622 -20.51 10.56 -15.81
C CYS A 622 -19.00 10.34 -15.93
N PRO A 623 -18.45 9.31 -15.29
CA PRO A 623 -17.06 8.95 -15.46
C PRO A 623 -16.78 8.50 -16.90
N LYS A 624 -15.60 8.88 -17.43
CA LYS A 624 -15.07 8.45 -18.73
C LYS A 624 -15.10 6.92 -18.81
N ARG A 625 -15.89 6.34 -19.70
CA ARG A 625 -15.94 4.89 -19.93
C ARG A 625 -15.16 4.53 -21.18
N ARG A 626 -14.36 3.47 -21.07
CA ARG A 626 -13.49 2.97 -22.17
C ARG A 626 -14.25 1.95 -23.01
N MET A 627 -14.11 2.05 -24.32
CA MET A 627 -14.54 1.04 -25.27
C MET A 627 -13.29 0.33 -25.83
N ARG A 628 -13.31 -1.01 -25.89
CA ARG A 628 -12.22 -1.82 -26.49
C ARG A 628 -12.77 -2.47 -27.77
N PHE A 629 -12.01 -2.37 -28.82
CA PHE A 629 -12.27 -2.96 -30.13
C PHE A 629 -11.45 -4.22 -30.35
#